data_65c2ee673296e6e9f88bbf7bdbf94b3b
#
_entry.id   65c2ee673296e6e9f88bbf7bdbf94b3b
#
_cell.length_a   1.000
_cell.length_b   1.000
_cell.length_c   1.000
_cell.angle_alpha   90.00
_cell.angle_beta   90.00
_cell.angle_gamma   90.00
#
_symmetry.space_group_name_H-M   'P 1'
#
loop_
_entity.id
_entity.type
_entity.pdbx_description
1 polymer ?
#
loop_
_entity_poly.entity_id
_entity_poly.type
_entity_poly.pdbx_seq_one_letter_code
_entity_poly.pdbx_strand_id
1 'polypeptide(L)'
;MDFDFIQRFAPMYVKAAGLTLRIGLIGIALSLVIGALCCLARYFRVPVLRQIVSAYIELARNTPLLVQLFFLYFGLPKVGVKLSAEACAVTGLTFLGGAYMAEALRSGLEAVDRAQAGRCFFTQNRVSTSFAFNPPKGLIPWTWTSSGASRPCT
;
A
#
# COMPACT_ATOMS: atom_id res chain seq x y z
N MET A 1 37.38 23.93 -9.09
CA MET A 1 35.96 23.60 -9.39
C MET A 1 35.58 24.47 -10.59
N ASP A 2 35.44 23.85 -11.75
CA ASP A 2 35.25 24.56 -13.02
C ASP A 2 33.78 24.97 -13.17
N PHE A 3 33.46 26.20 -12.78
CA PHE A 3 32.10 26.76 -12.89
C PHE A 3 31.60 26.78 -14.35
N ASP A 4 32.52 26.90 -15.31
CA ASP A 4 32.20 26.85 -16.75
C ASP A 4 31.64 25.49 -17.17
N PHE A 5 32.09 24.41 -16.57
CA PHE A 5 31.56 23.07 -16.79
C PHE A 5 30.10 22.95 -16.31
N ILE A 6 29.79 23.50 -15.13
CA ILE A 6 28.45 23.47 -14.55
C ILE A 6 27.47 24.27 -15.41
N GLN A 7 27.86 25.48 -15.85
CA GLN A 7 27.00 26.32 -16.72
C GLN A 7 26.70 25.68 -18.07
N ARG A 8 27.67 24.98 -18.65
CA ARG A 8 27.48 24.32 -19.94
C ARG A 8 26.52 23.13 -19.87
N PHE A 9 26.50 22.38 -18.76
CA PHE A 9 25.66 21.20 -18.61
C PHE A 9 24.34 21.47 -17.84
N ALA A 10 24.22 22.60 -17.14
CA ALA A 10 23.02 22.99 -16.41
C ALA A 10 21.71 22.87 -17.22
N PRO A 11 21.62 23.35 -18.47
CA PRO A 11 20.37 23.25 -19.22
C PRO A 11 19.97 21.80 -19.56
N MET A 12 20.95 20.92 -19.67
CA MET A 12 20.70 19.50 -19.91
C MET A 12 20.12 18.82 -18.66
N TYR A 13 20.65 19.15 -17.48
CA TYR A 13 20.13 18.64 -16.20
C TYR A 13 18.73 19.15 -15.90
N VAL A 14 18.42 20.40 -16.19
CA VAL A 14 17.08 20.98 -16.02
C VAL A 14 16.05 20.26 -16.90
N LYS A 15 16.39 19.98 -18.16
CA LYS A 15 15.53 19.21 -19.07
C LYS A 15 15.30 17.78 -18.55
N ALA A 16 16.35 17.12 -18.10
CA ALA A 16 16.26 15.77 -17.52
C ALA A 16 15.40 15.75 -16.25
N ALA A 17 15.59 16.73 -15.36
CA ALA A 17 14.78 16.87 -14.16
C ALA A 17 13.29 17.10 -14.47
N GLY A 18 12.99 17.94 -15.45
CA GLY A 18 11.62 18.17 -15.92
C GLY A 18 10.95 16.90 -16.45
N LEU A 19 11.69 16.12 -17.23
CA LEU A 19 11.20 14.82 -17.74
C LEU A 19 10.94 13.84 -16.60
N THR A 20 11.85 13.73 -15.63
CA THR A 20 11.69 12.87 -14.46
C THR A 20 10.49 13.25 -13.63
N LEU A 21 10.30 14.54 -13.36
CA LEU A 21 9.13 15.04 -12.63
C LEU A 21 7.82 14.74 -13.37
N ARG A 22 7.78 14.94 -14.66
CA ARG A 22 6.61 14.66 -15.50
C ARG A 22 6.23 13.16 -15.44
N ILE A 23 7.19 12.28 -15.68
CA ILE A 23 6.98 10.82 -15.62
C ILE A 23 6.56 10.40 -14.21
N GLY A 24 7.23 10.94 -13.19
CA GLY A 24 6.93 10.64 -11.78
C GLY A 24 5.52 11.06 -11.37
N LEU A 25 5.12 12.30 -11.68
CA LEU A 25 3.79 12.80 -11.33
C LEU A 25 2.66 12.02 -12.01
N ILE A 26 2.81 11.74 -13.31
CA ILE A 26 1.82 10.94 -14.05
C ILE A 26 1.77 9.51 -13.49
N GLY A 27 2.93 8.89 -13.25
CA GLY A 27 3.03 7.55 -12.68
C GLY A 27 2.39 7.45 -11.29
N ILE A 28 2.63 8.42 -10.40
CA ILE A 28 2.02 8.49 -9.08
C ILE A 28 0.51 8.66 -9.16
N ALA A 29 0.03 9.58 -9.98
CA ALA A 29 -1.41 9.81 -10.14
C ALA A 29 -2.13 8.55 -10.63
N LEU A 30 -1.59 7.88 -11.64
CA LEU A 30 -2.16 6.63 -12.17
C LEU A 30 -2.05 5.48 -11.16
N SER A 31 -0.95 5.38 -10.41
CA SER A 31 -0.79 4.35 -9.39
C SER A 31 -1.78 4.50 -8.22
N LEU A 32 -2.11 5.74 -7.83
CA LEU A 32 -3.14 6.00 -6.83
C LEU A 32 -4.52 5.54 -7.31
N VAL A 33 -4.87 5.85 -8.56
CA VAL A 33 -6.14 5.41 -9.16
C VAL A 33 -6.23 3.89 -9.19
N ILE A 34 -5.20 3.22 -9.71
CA ILE A 34 -5.18 1.74 -9.78
C ILE A 34 -5.18 1.13 -8.38
N GLY A 35 -4.40 1.66 -7.44
CA GLY A 35 -4.38 1.20 -6.05
C GLY A 35 -5.74 1.32 -5.37
N ALA A 36 -6.43 2.46 -5.56
CA ALA A 36 -7.78 2.66 -5.04
C ALA A 36 -8.80 1.69 -5.66
N LEU A 37 -8.74 1.48 -6.98
CA LEU A 37 -9.61 0.52 -7.67
C LEU A 37 -9.37 -0.92 -7.19
N CYS A 38 -8.12 -1.33 -7.00
CA CYS A 38 -7.77 -2.64 -6.44
C CYS A 38 -8.27 -2.81 -5.00
N CYS A 39 -8.15 -1.78 -4.18
CA CYS A 39 -8.66 -1.78 -2.81
C CYS A 39 -10.19 -1.91 -2.81
N LEU A 40 -10.89 -1.15 -3.65
CA LEU A 40 -12.34 -1.19 -3.80
C LEU A 40 -12.82 -2.56 -4.32
N ALA A 41 -12.13 -3.13 -5.31
CA ALA A 41 -12.43 -4.46 -5.84
C ALA A 41 -12.34 -5.56 -4.77
N ARG A 42 -11.40 -5.43 -3.83
CA ARG A 42 -11.30 -6.34 -2.68
C ARG A 42 -12.41 -6.14 -1.65
N TYR A 43 -12.93 -4.93 -1.53
CA TYR A 43 -14.04 -4.60 -0.63
C TYR A 43 -15.36 -5.25 -1.06
N PHE A 44 -15.64 -5.32 -2.36
CA PHE A 44 -16.88 -5.92 -2.90
C PHE A 44 -17.03 -7.44 -2.70
N ARG A 45 -16.09 -8.10 -2.00
CA ARG A 45 -16.14 -9.53 -1.60
C ARG A 45 -16.40 -10.53 -2.73
N VAL A 46 -16.18 -10.17 -3.98
CA VAL A 46 -16.26 -11.10 -5.11
C VAL A 46 -15.04 -12.00 -5.07
N PRO A 47 -15.19 -13.33 -4.83
CA PRO A 47 -14.04 -14.22 -4.57
C PRO A 47 -13.06 -14.28 -5.75
N VAL A 48 -13.56 -14.25 -6.97
CA VAL A 48 -12.75 -14.28 -8.21
C VAL A 48 -11.93 -13.00 -8.35
N LEU A 49 -12.55 -11.84 -8.15
CA LEU A 49 -11.86 -10.54 -8.26
C LEU A 49 -10.77 -10.39 -7.20
N ARG A 50 -11.05 -10.87 -6.01
CA ARG A 50 -10.07 -10.87 -4.90
C ARG A 50 -8.84 -11.70 -5.22
N GLN A 51 -9.01 -12.88 -5.85
CA GLN A 51 -7.89 -13.74 -6.26
C GLN A 51 -7.04 -13.08 -7.35
N ILE A 52 -7.67 -12.50 -8.37
CA ILE A 52 -6.97 -11.82 -9.48
C ILE A 52 -6.15 -10.63 -8.94
N VAL A 53 -6.76 -9.77 -8.13
CA VAL A 53 -6.05 -8.62 -7.55
C VAL A 53 -4.93 -9.07 -6.61
N SER A 54 -5.12 -10.16 -5.86
CA SER A 54 -4.07 -10.71 -4.99
C SER A 54 -2.88 -11.22 -5.81
N ALA A 55 -3.14 -11.98 -6.87
CA ALA A 55 -2.10 -12.47 -7.78
C ALA A 55 -1.36 -11.32 -8.49
N TYR A 56 -2.10 -10.28 -8.93
CA TYR A 56 -1.48 -9.07 -9.49
C TYR A 56 -0.53 -8.40 -8.51
N ILE A 57 -0.95 -8.16 -7.26
CA ILE A 57 -0.14 -7.51 -6.23
C ILE A 57 1.10 -8.35 -5.93
N GLU A 58 0.94 -9.66 -5.80
CA GLU A 58 2.04 -10.58 -5.53
C GLU A 58 3.05 -10.62 -6.68
N LEU A 59 2.57 -10.70 -7.93
CA LEU A 59 3.41 -10.67 -9.12
C LEU A 59 4.17 -9.35 -9.24
N ALA A 60 3.48 -8.22 -9.10
CA ALA A 60 4.07 -6.90 -9.23
C ALA A 60 5.15 -6.62 -8.18
N ARG A 61 4.97 -7.09 -6.95
CA ARG A 61 5.94 -6.88 -5.85
C ARG A 61 7.13 -7.82 -5.90
N ASN A 62 6.94 -9.04 -6.40
CA ASN A 62 8.01 -10.04 -6.49
C ASN A 62 8.90 -9.84 -7.73
N THR A 63 8.46 -9.05 -8.73
CA THR A 63 9.26 -8.74 -9.90
C THR A 63 9.98 -7.41 -9.75
N PRO A 64 11.32 -7.35 -9.95
CA PRO A 64 12.06 -6.08 -9.95
C PRO A 64 11.54 -5.13 -11.05
N LEU A 65 11.41 -3.83 -10.74
CA LEU A 65 10.97 -2.82 -11.70
C LEU A 65 11.79 -2.84 -13.00
N LEU A 66 13.08 -3.06 -12.88
CA LEU A 66 13.98 -3.12 -14.04
C LEU A 66 13.57 -4.23 -15.01
N VAL A 67 13.25 -5.43 -14.49
CA VAL A 67 12.80 -6.56 -15.31
C VAL A 67 11.47 -6.25 -16.00
N GLN A 68 10.54 -5.60 -15.30
CA GLN A 68 9.27 -5.15 -15.88
C GLN A 68 9.48 -4.16 -17.03
N LEU A 69 10.39 -3.19 -16.84
CA LEU A 69 10.75 -2.21 -17.88
C LEU A 69 11.40 -2.87 -19.09
N PHE A 70 12.31 -3.83 -18.89
CA PHE A 70 12.90 -4.60 -19.99
C PHE A 70 11.84 -5.38 -20.76
N PHE A 71 10.90 -6.01 -20.05
CA PHE A 71 9.81 -6.73 -20.70
C PHE A 71 8.91 -5.80 -21.51
N LEU A 72 8.56 -4.63 -20.96
CA LEU A 72 7.75 -3.63 -21.65
C LEU A 72 8.47 -3.07 -22.87
N TYR A 73 9.75 -2.74 -22.74
CA TYR A 73 10.49 -2.07 -23.81
C TYR A 73 10.91 -3.02 -24.93
N PHE A 74 11.31 -4.25 -24.64
CA PHE A 74 11.79 -5.23 -25.62
C PHE A 74 10.77 -6.30 -25.97
N GLY A 75 9.87 -6.66 -25.04
CA GLY A 75 8.88 -7.70 -25.25
C GLY A 75 7.67 -7.23 -26.07
N LEU A 76 7.09 -6.07 -25.72
CA LEU A 76 5.91 -5.55 -26.41
C LEU A 76 6.11 -5.28 -27.92
N PRO A 77 7.23 -4.74 -28.38
CA PRO A 77 7.44 -4.55 -29.82
C PRO A 77 7.42 -5.85 -30.62
N LYS A 78 7.78 -6.97 -30.02
CA LYS A 78 7.71 -8.30 -30.67
C LYS A 78 6.28 -8.78 -30.88
N VAL A 79 5.34 -8.31 -30.06
CA VAL A 79 3.90 -8.58 -30.19
C VAL A 79 3.19 -7.53 -31.06
N GLY A 80 3.96 -6.57 -31.61
CA GLY A 80 3.44 -5.53 -32.51
C GLY A 80 3.05 -4.21 -31.83
N VAL A 81 3.19 -4.09 -30.51
CA VAL A 81 2.88 -2.88 -29.74
C VAL A 81 4.14 -2.07 -29.51
N LYS A 82 4.30 -0.96 -30.23
CA LYS A 82 5.44 -0.03 -30.08
C LYS A 82 5.05 1.08 -29.08
N LEU A 83 5.65 1.05 -27.90
CA LEU A 83 5.53 2.11 -26.90
C LEU A 83 6.78 3.00 -26.93
N SER A 84 6.60 4.31 -26.67
CA SER A 84 7.73 5.20 -26.44
C SER A 84 8.41 4.87 -25.13
N ALA A 85 9.69 5.23 -24.97
CA ALA A 85 10.43 5.00 -23.72
C ALA A 85 9.76 5.65 -22.52
N GLU A 86 9.19 6.85 -22.70
CA GLU A 86 8.42 7.53 -21.64
C GLU A 86 7.15 6.73 -21.25
N ALA A 87 6.40 6.24 -22.24
CA ALA A 87 5.21 5.44 -22.01
C ALA A 87 5.53 4.12 -21.30
N CYS A 88 6.62 3.45 -21.65
CA CYS A 88 7.10 2.26 -20.94
C CYS A 88 7.44 2.58 -19.48
N ALA A 89 8.13 3.69 -19.23
CA ALA A 89 8.47 4.10 -17.87
C ALA A 89 7.22 4.40 -17.03
N VAL A 90 6.27 5.17 -17.55
CA VAL A 90 4.99 5.47 -16.88
C VAL A 90 4.21 4.19 -16.61
N THR A 91 4.11 3.29 -17.58
CA THR A 91 3.37 2.03 -17.42
C THR A 91 4.00 1.12 -16.36
N GLY A 92 5.32 0.94 -16.37
CA GLY A 92 6.03 0.15 -15.36
C GLY A 92 5.90 0.74 -13.96
N LEU A 93 6.02 2.06 -13.84
CA LEU A 93 5.86 2.78 -12.58
C LEU A 93 4.43 2.65 -12.04
N THR A 94 3.43 2.76 -12.92
CA THR A 94 2.01 2.63 -12.59
C THR A 94 1.66 1.22 -12.16
N PHE A 95 2.19 0.23 -12.85
CA PHE A 95 1.96 -1.18 -12.53
C PHE A 95 2.51 -1.56 -11.15
N LEU A 96 3.74 -1.20 -10.87
CA LEU A 96 4.37 -1.45 -9.57
C LEU A 96 3.78 -0.58 -8.46
N GLY A 97 3.65 0.73 -8.73
CA GLY A 97 3.10 1.70 -7.79
C GLY A 97 1.66 1.39 -7.39
N GLY A 98 0.82 0.94 -8.34
CA GLY A 98 -0.55 0.51 -8.08
C GLY A 98 -0.64 -0.65 -7.08
N ALA A 99 0.26 -1.63 -7.18
CA ALA A 99 0.32 -2.75 -6.26
C ALA A 99 0.71 -2.32 -4.83
N TYR A 100 1.72 -1.44 -4.69
CA TYR A 100 2.11 -0.89 -3.39
C TYR A 100 1.02 -0.01 -2.77
N MET A 101 0.36 0.83 -3.58
CA MET A 101 -0.73 1.68 -3.10
C MET A 101 -1.95 0.87 -2.67
N ALA A 102 -2.30 -0.20 -3.38
CA ALA A 102 -3.40 -1.08 -3.00
C ALA A 102 -3.16 -1.72 -1.62
N GLU A 103 -1.93 -2.11 -1.31
CA GLU A 103 -1.59 -2.69 -0.03
C GLU A 103 -1.46 -1.66 1.10
N ALA A 104 -0.91 -0.49 0.80
CA ALA A 104 -0.85 0.62 1.75
C ALA A 104 -2.25 1.08 2.17
N LEU A 105 -3.17 1.23 1.21
CA LEU A 105 -4.56 1.57 1.50
C LEU A 105 -5.26 0.48 2.32
N ARG A 106 -5.03 -0.77 2.00
CA ARG A 106 -5.57 -1.90 2.77
C ARG A 106 -5.07 -1.90 4.21
N SER A 107 -3.76 -1.78 4.42
CA SER A 107 -3.17 -1.77 5.76
C SER A 107 -3.66 -0.58 6.59
N GLY A 108 -3.85 0.57 5.96
CA GLY A 108 -4.44 1.75 6.58
C GLY A 108 -5.88 1.52 7.06
N LEU A 109 -6.72 0.90 6.23
CA LEU A 109 -8.11 0.57 6.60
C LEU A 109 -8.17 -0.47 7.74
N GLU A 110 -7.35 -1.51 7.67
CA GLU A 110 -7.27 -2.53 8.74
C GLU A 110 -6.77 -1.94 10.07
N ALA A 111 -5.90 -0.93 10.04
CA ALA A 111 -5.43 -0.24 11.24
C ALA A 111 -6.55 0.56 11.93
N VAL A 112 -7.43 1.18 11.17
CA VAL A 112 -8.60 1.93 11.70
C VAL A 112 -9.57 0.98 12.39
N ASP A 113 -9.90 -0.15 11.78
CA ASP A 113 -10.79 -1.16 12.38
C ASP A 113 -10.22 -1.70 13.71
N ARG A 114 -8.94 -1.99 13.76
CA ARG A 114 -8.27 -2.44 14.99
C ARG A 114 -8.25 -1.38 16.09
N ALA A 115 -8.05 -0.12 15.74
CA ALA A 115 -8.07 0.98 16.69
C ALA A 115 -9.48 1.21 17.27
N GLN A 116 -10.53 1.05 16.47
CA GLN A 116 -11.91 1.13 16.93
C GLN A 116 -12.29 -0.04 17.84
N ALA A 117 -11.92 -1.26 17.48
CA ALA A 117 -12.11 -2.45 18.32
C ALA A 117 -11.38 -2.33 19.68
N GLY A 118 -10.15 -1.80 19.67
CA GLY A 118 -9.41 -1.52 20.90
C GLY A 118 -10.09 -0.48 21.80
N ARG A 119 -10.69 0.56 21.21
CA ARG A 119 -11.45 1.57 21.99
C ARG A 119 -12.70 0.97 22.64
N CYS A 120 -13.45 0.12 21.94
CA CYS A 120 -14.59 -0.59 22.51
C CYS A 120 -14.16 -1.45 23.70
N PHE A 121 -13.06 -2.18 23.57
CA PHE A 121 -12.52 -3.03 24.63
C PHE A 121 -12.06 -2.22 25.86
N PHE A 122 -11.38 -1.09 25.65
CA PHE A 122 -10.92 -0.21 26.73
C PHE A 122 -12.09 0.48 27.46
N THR A 123 -13.13 0.89 26.72
CA THR A 123 -14.32 1.54 27.31
C THR A 123 -15.11 0.53 28.15
N GLN A 124 -15.26 -0.70 27.67
CA GLN A 124 -15.96 -1.76 28.39
C GLN A 124 -15.23 -2.17 29.68
N ASN A 125 -13.90 -2.22 29.64
CA ASN A 125 -13.10 -2.55 30.83
C ASN A 125 -13.11 -1.43 31.87
N ARG A 126 -13.23 -0.16 31.44
CA ARG A 126 -13.35 0.98 32.37
C ARG A 126 -14.69 1.00 33.11
N VAL A 127 -15.75 0.55 32.49
CA VAL A 127 -17.07 0.46 33.12
C VAL A 127 -17.10 -0.69 34.13
N SER A 128 -16.43 -1.81 33.81
CA SER A 128 -16.36 -2.97 34.74
C SER A 128 -15.47 -2.72 35.96
N THR A 129 -14.40 -1.91 35.81
CA THR A 129 -13.53 -1.59 36.97
C THR A 129 -14.11 -0.57 37.92
N SER A 130 -15.14 0.19 37.54
CA SER A 130 -15.82 1.12 38.45
C SER A 130 -16.77 0.43 39.44
N PHE A 131 -17.10 -0.84 39.25
CA PHE A 131 -18.06 -1.57 40.11
C PHE A 131 -17.47 -2.68 40.98
N ALA A 132 -16.17 -2.90 40.94
CA ALA A 132 -15.55 -3.99 41.73
C ALA A 132 -14.24 -3.55 42.41
N PHE A 133 -14.31 -2.50 43.24
CA PHE A 133 -13.29 -2.27 44.23
C PHE A 133 -13.82 -2.71 45.61
N ASN A 134 -13.70 -3.99 45.89
CA ASN A 134 -13.73 -4.51 47.25
C ASN A 134 -12.54 -5.48 47.39
N PRO A 135 -11.48 -5.10 48.12
CA PRO A 135 -10.34 -5.97 48.28
C PRO A 135 -10.57 -6.90 49.46
N PRO A 136 -10.65 -8.22 49.29
CA PRO A 136 -10.35 -9.12 50.38
C PRO A 136 -8.85 -9.28 50.51
N LYS A 137 -8.37 -9.12 51.71
CA LYS A 137 -6.99 -9.35 52.15
C LYS A 137 -6.53 -10.76 51.78
N GLY A 138 -5.36 -10.86 51.11
CA GLY A 138 -4.62 -12.11 51.10
C GLY A 138 -4.18 -12.58 49.72
N LEU A 139 -2.89 -12.36 49.43
CA LEU A 139 -2.01 -13.21 48.62
C LEU A 139 -2.42 -13.63 47.21
N ILE A 140 -1.63 -13.07 46.29
CA ILE A 140 -1.25 -13.39 44.92
C ILE A 140 -1.16 -14.90 44.64
N PRO A 141 -1.60 -15.41 43.45
CA PRO A 141 -0.74 -15.39 42.27
C PRO A 141 -1.47 -15.06 40.95
N TRP A 142 -0.72 -14.49 40.03
CA TRP A 142 -1.10 -14.21 38.67
C TRP A 142 -1.42 -15.52 37.91
N THR A 143 -2.67 -15.81 37.69
CA THR A 143 -3.09 -16.81 36.72
C THR A 143 -4.01 -16.15 35.71
N TRP A 144 -3.54 -16.05 34.49
CA TRP A 144 -4.35 -15.69 33.33
C TRP A 144 -5.32 -16.83 33.05
N THR A 145 -6.55 -16.74 33.50
CA THR A 145 -7.61 -17.57 32.96
C THR A 145 -8.36 -16.80 31.89
N SER A 146 -8.09 -17.16 30.64
CA SER A 146 -8.92 -16.78 29.51
C SER A 146 -10.26 -17.52 29.63
N SER A 147 -11.27 -16.86 30.14
CA SER A 147 -12.65 -17.35 30.01
C SER A 147 -13.37 -16.49 29.00
N GLY A 148 -13.71 -17.10 27.86
CA GLY A 148 -14.34 -16.47 26.72
C GLY A 148 -15.77 -16.02 27.02
N ALA A 149 -16.08 -14.86 26.49
CA ALA A 149 -17.42 -14.48 26.01
C ALA A 149 -17.27 -13.38 24.96
N SER A 150 -17.11 -13.77 23.72
CA SER A 150 -17.28 -12.93 22.55
C SER A 150 -18.76 -12.55 22.42
N ARG A 151 -19.12 -11.30 22.72
CA ARG A 151 -20.35 -10.71 22.20
C ARG A 151 -19.99 -9.71 21.10
N PRO A 152 -20.64 -9.78 19.92
CA PRO A 152 -20.37 -8.83 18.84
C PRO A 152 -20.89 -7.45 19.23
N CYS A 153 -20.08 -6.43 18.98
CA CYS A 153 -20.55 -5.05 18.92
C CYS A 153 -21.39 -4.90 17.63
N THR A 154 -22.69 -4.72 17.78
CA THR A 154 -23.59 -4.19 16.75
C THR A 154 -23.47 -2.68 16.68
#